data_0cd446737fa7a087d2975f9d4cf4e16f
#
_entry.id   0cd446737fa7a087d2975f9d4cf4e16f
#
_cell.length_a   1.000
_cell.length_b   1.000
_cell.length_c   1.000
_cell.angle_alpha   90.00
_cell.angle_beta   90.00
_cell.angle_gamma   90.00
#
_symmetry.space_group_name_H-M   'P 1'
#
loop_
_entity.id
_entity.type
_entity.pdbx_description
1 polymer ?
#
loop_
_entity_poly.entity_id
_entity_poly.type
_entity_poly.pdbx_seq_one_letter_code
_entity_poly.pdbx_strand_id
1 'polypeptide(L)'
;EVIYFHPDKSEEIYTQVSENFDAYISRVNPGNIPGGEKGYFELLSKLADAGLVGMSTPADMMAYGAKDALVKLNDTPLVPDDTAAYYEVEELHNTFPTSLSYGERVLKQNRGSTGEGIWRVRLADQDLAQSVEPGTALPLDTALKCTEAVDNQTHDYKLGAFMDFCDQYIEGDNGMLVD
;
A
#
# COMPACT_ATOMS: atom_id res chain seq x y z
N GLU A 1 -19.30 6.80 22.10
CA GLU A 1 -18.33 6.00 22.87
C GLU A 1 -17.14 5.62 21.97
N VAL A 2 -15.95 5.45 22.56
CA VAL A 2 -14.74 4.98 21.84
C VAL A 2 -14.42 3.58 22.32
N ILE A 3 -14.34 2.63 21.40
CA ILE A 3 -14.00 1.24 21.67
C ILE A 3 -12.69 0.93 20.94
N TYR A 4 -11.69 0.43 21.66
CA TYR A 4 -10.40 0.08 21.09
C TYR A 4 -10.44 -1.37 20.58
N PHE A 5 -10.13 -1.55 19.31
CA PHE A 5 -10.04 -2.88 18.71
C PHE A 5 -8.80 -3.64 19.21
N HIS A 6 -9.01 -4.91 19.55
CA HIS A 6 -7.97 -5.91 19.77
C HIS A 6 -8.47 -7.25 19.24
N PRO A 7 -7.65 -8.03 18.49
CA PRO A 7 -8.11 -9.30 17.90
C PRO A 7 -8.74 -10.26 18.90
N ASP A 8 -8.15 -10.41 20.10
CA ASP A 8 -8.64 -11.31 21.15
C ASP A 8 -9.97 -10.88 21.77
N LYS A 9 -10.42 -9.65 21.49
CA LYS A 9 -11.67 -9.07 22.02
C LYS A 9 -12.78 -8.96 21.01
N SER A 10 -12.63 -9.56 19.83
CA SER A 10 -13.59 -9.41 18.72
C SER A 10 -15.03 -9.78 19.12
N GLU A 11 -15.25 -10.86 19.86
CA GLU A 11 -16.58 -11.26 20.31
C GLU A 11 -17.15 -10.34 21.40
N GLU A 12 -16.33 -9.86 22.31
CA GLU A 12 -16.72 -8.86 23.32
C GLU A 12 -17.16 -7.55 22.65
N ILE A 13 -16.35 -7.08 21.68
CA ILE A 13 -16.64 -5.87 20.91
C ILE A 13 -17.91 -6.06 20.08
N TYR A 14 -18.08 -7.21 19.42
CA TYR A 14 -19.29 -7.52 18.67
C TYR A 14 -20.52 -7.38 19.54
N THR A 15 -20.54 -8.05 20.69
CA THR A 15 -21.67 -8.01 21.64
C THR A 15 -21.95 -6.58 22.12
N GLN A 16 -20.91 -5.87 22.58
CA GLN A 16 -21.04 -4.51 23.06
C GLN A 16 -21.61 -3.57 21.98
N VAL A 17 -21.13 -3.68 20.74
CA VAL A 17 -21.51 -2.76 19.67
C VAL A 17 -22.92 -3.11 19.16
N SER A 18 -23.22 -4.40 18.92
CA SER A 18 -24.52 -4.82 18.39
C SER A 18 -25.69 -4.60 19.35
N GLU A 19 -25.45 -4.65 20.65
CA GLU A 19 -26.50 -4.45 21.66
C GLU A 19 -26.76 -2.98 22.01
N ASN A 20 -25.80 -2.07 21.78
CA ASN A 20 -25.86 -0.70 22.31
C ASN A 20 -25.83 0.39 21.25
N PHE A 21 -25.57 0.07 19.97
CA PHE A 21 -25.41 1.07 18.91
C PHE A 21 -26.11 0.64 17.62
N ASP A 22 -26.54 1.62 16.84
CA ASP A 22 -27.15 1.40 15.51
C ASP A 22 -26.12 1.61 14.37
N ALA A 23 -24.98 2.26 14.69
CA ALA A 23 -23.95 2.59 13.70
C ALA A 23 -22.58 2.71 14.34
N TYR A 24 -21.53 2.62 13.52
CA TYR A 24 -20.14 2.81 13.97
C TYR A 24 -19.30 3.58 12.93
N ILE A 25 -18.24 4.22 13.43
CA ILE A 25 -17.16 4.80 12.60
C ILE A 25 -15.88 4.04 12.93
N SER A 26 -15.31 3.40 11.92
CA SER A 26 -14.03 2.71 12.06
C SER A 26 -12.85 3.67 11.86
N ARG A 27 -11.89 3.66 12.80
CA ARG A 27 -10.67 4.47 12.77
C ARG A 27 -9.42 3.63 13.04
N VAL A 28 -9.45 2.37 12.68
CA VAL A 28 -8.34 1.43 12.80
C VAL A 28 -7.52 1.45 11.51
N ASN A 29 -6.18 1.46 11.62
CA ASN A 29 -5.31 1.15 10.48
C ASN A 29 -5.12 -0.37 10.42
N PRO A 30 -5.70 -1.07 9.43
CA PRO A 30 -5.63 -2.54 9.37
C PRO A 30 -4.20 -3.07 9.26
N GLY A 31 -3.29 -2.32 8.62
CA GLY A 31 -1.89 -2.72 8.48
C GLY A 31 -1.09 -2.75 9.79
N ASN A 32 -1.62 -2.17 10.87
CA ASN A 32 -0.97 -2.16 12.20
C ASN A 32 -1.59 -3.19 13.16
N ILE A 33 -2.48 -4.06 12.69
CA ILE A 33 -3.13 -5.06 13.54
C ILE A 33 -2.20 -6.27 13.70
N PRO A 34 -1.80 -6.65 14.93
CA PRO A 34 -1.05 -7.86 15.16
C PRO A 34 -1.80 -9.09 14.63
N GLY A 35 -1.12 -9.92 13.82
CA GLY A 35 -1.73 -11.08 13.19
C GLY A 35 -2.59 -10.79 11.95
N GLY A 36 -2.54 -9.55 11.44
CA GLY A 36 -3.17 -9.15 10.19
C GLY A 36 -4.62 -8.67 10.33
N GLU A 37 -5.16 -8.24 9.21
CA GLU A 37 -6.45 -7.53 9.15
C GLU A 37 -7.70 -8.42 9.08
N LYS A 38 -7.53 -9.73 8.88
CA LYS A 38 -8.64 -10.67 8.64
C LYS A 38 -9.69 -10.63 9.75
N GLY A 39 -9.27 -10.81 11.01
CA GLY A 39 -10.19 -10.83 12.15
C GLY A 39 -10.92 -9.50 12.36
N TYR A 40 -10.29 -8.38 11.98
CA TYR A 40 -10.91 -7.07 12.01
C TYR A 40 -12.05 -6.96 10.98
N PHE A 41 -11.82 -7.35 9.74
CA PHE A 41 -12.86 -7.32 8.71
C PHE A 41 -13.96 -8.35 8.95
N GLU A 42 -13.65 -9.50 9.55
CA GLU A 42 -14.67 -10.46 10.00
C GLU A 42 -15.60 -9.85 11.06
N LEU A 43 -15.06 -9.11 12.03
CA LEU A 43 -15.86 -8.39 13.01
C LEU A 43 -16.76 -7.34 12.35
N LEU A 44 -16.21 -6.49 11.46
CA LEU A 44 -17.01 -5.47 10.78
C LEU A 44 -18.10 -6.08 9.91
N SER A 45 -17.84 -7.22 9.25
CA SER A 45 -18.83 -7.94 8.45
C SER A 45 -19.96 -8.49 9.33
N LYS A 46 -19.65 -9.09 10.49
CA LYS A 46 -20.65 -9.53 11.47
C LYS A 46 -21.54 -8.38 11.95
N LEU A 47 -20.96 -7.20 12.21
CA LEU A 47 -21.72 -6.02 12.61
C LEU A 47 -22.66 -5.54 11.49
N ALA A 48 -22.18 -5.53 10.23
CA ALA A 48 -22.98 -5.18 9.07
C ALA A 48 -24.15 -6.19 8.87
N ASP A 49 -23.88 -7.48 9.01
CA ASP A 49 -24.89 -8.55 8.90
C ASP A 49 -25.94 -8.43 10.03
N ALA A 50 -25.56 -7.92 11.19
CA ALA A 50 -26.48 -7.59 12.29
C ALA A 50 -27.30 -6.31 12.05
N GLY A 51 -27.07 -5.62 10.92
CA GLY A 51 -27.83 -4.44 10.50
C GLY A 51 -27.24 -3.11 10.95
N LEU A 52 -26.02 -3.08 11.52
CA LEU A 52 -25.38 -1.82 11.91
C LEU A 52 -24.84 -1.09 10.70
N VAL A 53 -24.99 0.23 10.70
CA VAL A 53 -24.48 1.10 9.65
C VAL A 53 -23.02 1.47 9.94
N GLY A 54 -22.09 1.00 9.10
CA GLY A 54 -20.69 1.41 9.13
C GLY A 54 -20.44 2.65 8.26
N MET A 55 -19.61 3.57 8.73
CA MET A 55 -19.05 4.63 7.87
C MET A 55 -17.95 4.02 6.99
N SER A 56 -18.28 3.79 5.73
CA SER A 56 -17.83 2.83 4.74
C SER A 56 -18.22 1.38 5.09
N THR A 57 -18.69 0.65 4.09
CA THR A 57 -19.02 -0.76 4.30
C THR A 57 -17.75 -1.61 4.41
N PRO A 58 -17.76 -2.73 5.13
CA PRO A 58 -16.60 -3.63 5.18
C PRO A 58 -16.12 -4.06 3.79
N ALA A 59 -17.05 -4.34 2.86
CA ALA A 59 -16.73 -4.71 1.49
C ALA A 59 -15.98 -3.59 0.74
N ASP A 60 -16.44 -2.33 0.84
CA ASP A 60 -15.77 -1.19 0.23
C ASP A 60 -14.40 -0.93 0.87
N MET A 61 -14.30 -1.08 2.19
CA MET A 61 -13.02 -0.95 2.89
C MET A 61 -12.00 -2.00 2.46
N MET A 62 -12.42 -3.25 2.27
CA MET A 62 -11.55 -4.31 1.75
C MET A 62 -11.16 -4.06 0.29
N ALA A 63 -12.09 -3.61 -0.53
CA ALA A 63 -11.85 -3.39 -1.96
C ALA A 63 -10.98 -2.16 -2.23
N TYR A 64 -11.21 -1.04 -1.51
CA TYR A 64 -10.64 0.27 -1.84
C TYR A 64 -9.93 0.96 -0.66
N GLY A 65 -9.83 0.31 0.47
CA GLY A 65 -9.22 0.90 1.68
C GLY A 65 -7.69 0.82 1.74
N ALA A 66 -7.05 0.33 0.69
CA ALA A 66 -5.59 0.25 0.56
C ALA A 66 -5.10 0.99 -0.69
N LYS A 67 -3.78 1.13 -0.87
CA LYS A 67 -3.21 1.91 -1.97
C LYS A 67 -3.40 1.25 -3.35
N ASP A 68 -3.60 -0.07 -3.39
CA ASP A 68 -3.97 -0.79 -4.61
C ASP A 68 -5.34 -0.38 -5.19
N ALA A 69 -6.13 0.38 -4.43
CA ALA A 69 -7.30 1.07 -4.97
C ALA A 69 -6.95 1.96 -6.19
N LEU A 70 -5.75 2.52 -6.22
CA LEU A 70 -5.27 3.31 -7.37
C LEU A 70 -5.27 2.47 -8.65
N VAL A 71 -4.79 1.23 -8.60
CA VAL A 71 -4.79 0.32 -9.77
C VAL A 71 -6.20 -0.15 -10.12
N LYS A 72 -7.04 -0.41 -9.13
CA LYS A 72 -8.44 -0.80 -9.33
C LYS A 72 -9.30 0.29 -9.96
N LEU A 73 -8.83 1.54 -9.92
CA LEU A 73 -9.49 2.73 -10.48
C LEU A 73 -8.85 3.21 -11.78
N ASN A 74 -7.95 2.45 -12.40
CA ASN A 74 -7.24 2.81 -13.63
C ASN A 74 -8.15 3.16 -14.82
N ASP A 75 -9.37 2.61 -14.86
CA ASP A 75 -10.37 2.94 -15.89
C ASP A 75 -11.03 4.32 -15.69
N THR A 76 -10.57 5.09 -14.69
CA THR A 76 -11.11 6.40 -14.36
C THR A 76 -10.05 7.49 -14.54
N PRO A 77 -10.45 8.75 -14.82
CA PRO A 77 -9.51 9.88 -14.93
C PRO A 77 -8.92 10.31 -13.58
N LEU A 78 -9.12 9.55 -12.50
CA LEU A 78 -8.65 9.87 -11.16
C LEU A 78 -7.24 9.34 -10.89
N VAL A 79 -6.74 8.45 -11.74
CA VAL A 79 -5.45 7.76 -11.57
C VAL A 79 -4.63 7.91 -12.84
N PRO A 80 -3.29 8.15 -12.76
CA PRO A 80 -2.41 8.10 -13.91
C PRO A 80 -2.40 6.72 -14.57
N ASP A 81 -2.35 6.70 -15.90
CA ASP A 81 -2.40 5.46 -16.70
C ASP A 81 -1.20 4.54 -16.44
N ASP A 82 -0.10 5.07 -15.90
CA ASP A 82 1.14 4.35 -15.61
C ASP A 82 1.26 3.85 -14.16
N THR A 83 0.16 3.92 -13.39
CA THR A 83 0.11 3.36 -12.04
C THR A 83 0.06 1.83 -12.10
N ALA A 84 0.94 1.16 -11.35
CA ALA A 84 1.05 -0.29 -11.28
C ALA A 84 0.98 -0.80 -9.84
N ALA A 85 0.66 -2.07 -9.66
CA ALA A 85 0.82 -2.78 -8.39
C ALA A 85 1.60 -4.07 -8.64
N TYR A 86 2.53 -4.37 -7.75
CA TYR A 86 3.35 -5.57 -7.77
C TYR A 86 2.89 -6.50 -6.66
N TYR A 87 2.31 -7.64 -7.02
CA TYR A 87 1.80 -8.64 -6.09
C TYR A 87 2.82 -9.72 -5.79
N GLU A 88 3.77 -9.90 -6.73
CA GLU A 88 4.85 -10.88 -6.64
C GLU A 88 6.20 -10.18 -6.84
N VAL A 89 7.23 -10.67 -6.14
CA VAL A 89 8.62 -10.15 -6.27
C VAL A 89 9.09 -10.15 -7.72
N GLU A 90 8.78 -11.21 -8.46
CA GLU A 90 9.17 -11.34 -9.86
C GLU A 90 8.53 -10.24 -10.74
N GLU A 91 7.31 -9.81 -10.45
CA GLU A 91 6.64 -8.71 -11.18
C GLU A 91 7.39 -7.39 -10.97
N LEU A 92 7.79 -7.06 -9.73
CA LEU A 92 8.59 -5.89 -9.42
C LEU A 92 9.91 -5.92 -10.22
N HIS A 93 10.66 -7.02 -10.12
CA HIS A 93 11.98 -7.14 -10.73
C HIS A 93 11.94 -7.11 -12.27
N ASN A 94 10.89 -7.62 -12.87
CA ASN A 94 10.73 -7.62 -14.33
C ASN A 94 10.20 -6.28 -14.89
N THR A 95 9.43 -5.52 -14.09
CA THR A 95 8.66 -4.39 -14.62
C THR A 95 9.21 -3.03 -14.17
N PHE A 96 9.65 -2.89 -12.91
CA PHE A 96 10.09 -1.62 -12.35
C PHE A 96 11.30 -1.00 -13.07
N PRO A 97 12.29 -1.77 -13.59
CA PRO A 97 13.36 -1.20 -14.40
C PRO A 97 12.87 -0.43 -15.64
N THR A 98 11.76 -0.87 -16.21
CA THR A 98 11.11 -0.19 -17.34
C THR A 98 10.24 0.98 -16.87
N SER A 99 9.47 0.81 -15.79
CA SER A 99 8.65 1.87 -15.18
C SER A 99 9.48 3.10 -14.86
N LEU A 100 10.65 2.94 -14.26
CA LEU A 100 11.55 4.03 -13.89
C LEU A 100 12.09 4.85 -15.07
N SER A 101 12.06 4.33 -16.31
CA SER A 101 12.46 5.08 -17.50
C SER A 101 11.46 6.18 -17.89
N TYR A 102 10.23 6.13 -17.38
CA TYR A 102 9.23 7.18 -17.59
C TYR A 102 9.43 8.39 -16.68
N GLY A 103 10.32 8.31 -15.67
CA GLY A 103 10.63 9.40 -14.77
C GLY A 103 10.69 8.99 -13.31
N GLU A 104 10.53 9.98 -12.41
CA GLU A 104 10.50 9.72 -10.96
C GLU A 104 9.26 8.89 -10.60
N ARG A 105 9.45 7.86 -9.77
CA ARG A 105 8.39 6.96 -9.30
C ARG A 105 8.18 7.08 -7.79
N VAL A 106 6.98 6.74 -7.32
CA VAL A 106 6.66 6.73 -5.90
C VAL A 106 6.10 5.37 -5.49
N LEU A 107 7.00 4.49 -5.04
CA LEU A 107 6.61 3.19 -4.52
C LEU A 107 6.01 3.30 -3.12
N LYS A 108 4.95 2.56 -2.86
CA LYS A 108 4.20 2.59 -1.59
C LYS A 108 3.85 1.17 -1.16
N GLN A 109 4.22 0.78 0.07
CA GLN A 109 3.61 -0.42 0.64
C GLN A 109 2.08 -0.27 0.66
N ASN A 110 1.35 -1.34 0.37
CA ASN A 110 -0.10 -1.28 0.19
C ASN A 110 -0.83 -0.76 1.43
N ARG A 111 -0.52 -1.32 2.58
CA ARG A 111 -1.02 -0.88 3.88
C ARG A 111 0.09 -0.21 4.67
N GLY A 112 -0.14 0.94 5.19
CA GLY A 112 0.80 1.71 5.98
C GLY A 112 0.34 3.14 6.18
N SER A 113 0.86 3.80 7.19
CA SER A 113 0.57 5.19 7.53
C SER A 113 1.86 5.91 7.88
N THR A 114 1.79 7.21 8.11
CA THR A 114 2.92 8.04 8.60
C THR A 114 4.13 8.16 7.67
N GLY A 115 4.04 7.65 6.44
CA GLY A 115 5.12 7.75 5.45
C GLY A 115 6.07 6.55 5.39
N GLU A 116 5.93 5.59 6.31
CA GLU A 116 6.72 4.35 6.28
C GLU A 116 6.44 3.55 5.01
N GLY A 117 7.50 3.03 4.39
CA GLY A 117 7.40 2.25 3.15
C GLY A 117 6.86 3.05 1.96
N ILE A 118 7.01 4.38 1.98
CA ILE A 118 6.75 5.26 0.83
C ILE A 118 8.06 5.83 0.36
N TRP A 119 8.46 5.48 -0.86
CA TRP A 119 9.74 5.81 -1.45
C TRP A 119 9.58 6.61 -2.73
N ARG A 120 10.14 7.80 -2.79
CA ARG A 120 10.32 8.56 -4.02
C ARG A 120 11.66 8.16 -4.64
N VAL A 121 11.60 7.60 -5.84
CA VAL A 121 12.73 6.99 -6.54
C VAL A 121 13.01 7.71 -7.83
N ARG A 122 14.24 8.14 -8.04
CA ARG A 122 14.68 8.79 -9.28
C ARG A 122 16.09 8.38 -9.66
N LEU A 123 16.42 8.52 -10.93
CA LEU A 123 17.78 8.35 -11.40
C LEU A 123 18.73 9.35 -10.73
N ALA A 124 19.89 8.88 -10.32
CA ALA A 124 20.93 9.76 -9.73
C ALA A 124 21.61 10.60 -10.77
N ASP A 125 21.79 10.08 -11.99
CA ASP A 125 22.37 10.75 -13.15
C ASP A 125 21.27 11.53 -13.88
N GLN A 126 21.39 12.86 -13.91
CA GLN A 126 20.41 13.74 -14.55
C GLN A 126 20.51 13.71 -16.07
N ASP A 127 21.71 13.49 -16.65
CA ASP A 127 21.88 13.39 -18.10
C ASP A 127 21.22 12.10 -18.61
N LEU A 128 21.39 11.01 -17.87
CA LEU A 128 20.67 9.76 -18.15
C LEU A 128 19.15 9.95 -18.02
N ALA A 129 18.69 10.62 -16.97
CA ALA A 129 17.26 10.87 -16.74
C ALA A 129 16.60 11.69 -17.86
N GLN A 130 17.37 12.57 -18.54
CA GLN A 130 16.88 13.37 -19.66
C GLN A 130 16.98 12.68 -21.02
N SER A 131 17.84 11.67 -21.14
CA SER A 131 18.15 11.03 -22.41
C SER A 131 17.60 9.60 -22.54
N VAL A 132 17.19 8.98 -21.43
CA VAL A 132 16.62 7.63 -21.48
C VAL A 132 15.28 7.64 -22.22
N GLU A 133 15.15 6.74 -23.19
CA GLU A 133 13.89 6.57 -23.93
C GLU A 133 12.85 5.89 -23.03
N PRO A 134 11.65 6.46 -22.87
CA PRO A 134 10.56 5.82 -22.14
C PRO A 134 10.28 4.39 -22.64
N GLY A 135 10.09 3.46 -21.71
CA GLY A 135 9.92 2.04 -22.03
C GLY A 135 11.23 1.25 -22.12
N THR A 136 12.38 1.89 -21.92
CA THR A 136 13.67 1.20 -21.87
C THR A 136 13.89 0.55 -20.51
N ALA A 137 14.17 -0.75 -20.46
CA ALA A 137 14.56 -1.40 -19.21
C ALA A 137 15.96 -0.95 -18.78
N LEU A 138 16.05 -0.34 -17.62
CA LEU A 138 17.31 0.15 -17.06
C LEU A 138 18.17 -0.99 -16.52
N PRO A 139 19.52 -0.92 -16.67
CA PRO A 139 20.43 -1.89 -16.07
C PRO A 139 20.33 -1.91 -14.52
N LEU A 140 20.50 -3.09 -13.93
CA LEU A 140 20.37 -3.28 -12.46
C LEU A 140 21.44 -2.50 -11.66
N ASP A 141 22.55 -2.12 -12.27
CA ASP A 141 23.61 -1.31 -11.67
C ASP A 141 23.37 0.20 -11.82
N THR A 142 22.23 0.61 -12.38
CA THR A 142 21.83 2.03 -12.49
C THR A 142 21.76 2.68 -11.11
N ALA A 143 22.39 3.84 -10.97
CA ALA A 143 22.43 4.59 -9.70
C ALA A 143 21.12 5.34 -9.46
N LEU A 144 20.58 5.20 -8.27
CA LEU A 144 19.32 5.82 -7.83
C LEU A 144 19.52 6.76 -6.65
N LYS A 145 18.63 7.74 -6.55
CA LYS A 145 18.35 8.53 -5.34
C LYS A 145 16.96 8.12 -4.84
N CYS A 146 16.91 7.49 -3.67
CA CYS A 146 15.68 7.01 -3.04
C CYS A 146 15.43 7.81 -1.76
N THR A 147 14.31 8.52 -1.69
CA THR A 147 13.94 9.35 -0.53
C THR A 147 12.73 8.75 0.16
N GLU A 148 12.88 8.35 1.41
CA GLU A 148 11.76 7.86 2.21
C GLU A 148 10.92 9.00 2.75
N ALA A 149 9.59 8.86 2.73
CA ALA A 149 8.68 9.93 3.13
C ALA A 149 8.58 10.10 4.65
N VAL A 150 8.95 9.09 5.43
CA VAL A 150 8.85 9.13 6.91
C VAL A 150 9.78 10.18 7.53
N ASP A 151 10.98 10.35 7.01
CA ASP A 151 12.00 11.25 7.54
C ASP A 151 12.62 12.19 6.50
N ASN A 152 12.23 12.05 5.23
CA ASN A 152 12.76 12.80 4.09
C ASN A 152 14.26 12.58 3.82
N GLN A 153 14.84 11.51 4.34
CA GLN A 153 16.23 11.17 4.06
C GLN A 153 16.38 10.55 2.67
N THR A 154 17.44 10.96 1.97
CA THR A 154 17.78 10.41 0.66
C THR A 154 18.95 9.46 0.77
N HIS A 155 18.76 8.26 0.27
CA HIS A 155 19.73 7.19 0.22
C HIS A 155 20.16 6.91 -1.21
N ASP A 156 21.41 6.50 -1.38
CA ASP A 156 21.96 6.05 -2.65
C ASP A 156 21.83 4.54 -2.77
N TYR A 157 21.21 4.08 -3.86
CA TYR A 157 21.07 2.67 -4.18
C TYR A 157 21.54 2.37 -5.60
N LYS A 158 21.82 1.11 -5.89
CA LYS A 158 21.74 0.55 -7.23
C LYS A 158 20.32 0.00 -7.43
N LEU A 159 19.81 0.05 -8.68
CA LEU A 159 18.44 -0.36 -8.99
C LEU A 159 18.14 -1.78 -8.48
N GLY A 160 19.00 -2.77 -8.78
CA GLY A 160 18.83 -4.14 -8.29
C GLY A 160 18.75 -4.20 -6.76
N ALA A 161 19.71 -3.56 -6.06
CA ALA A 161 19.74 -3.56 -4.59
C ALA A 161 18.54 -2.84 -3.96
N PHE A 162 17.96 -1.85 -4.64
CA PHE A 162 16.75 -1.20 -4.17
C PHE A 162 15.52 -2.09 -4.35
N MET A 163 15.42 -2.82 -5.46
CA MET A 163 14.35 -3.80 -5.65
C MET A 163 14.44 -4.93 -4.63
N ASP A 164 15.62 -5.52 -4.41
CA ASP A 164 15.86 -6.54 -3.36
C ASP A 164 15.42 -6.01 -1.96
N PHE A 165 15.68 -4.73 -1.68
CA PHE A 165 15.20 -4.09 -0.45
C PHE A 165 13.67 -4.00 -0.40
N CYS A 166 13.01 -3.73 -1.55
CA CYS A 166 11.55 -3.60 -1.63
C CYS A 166 10.80 -4.94 -1.52
N ASP A 167 11.47 -6.08 -1.75
CA ASP A 167 10.86 -7.42 -1.66
C ASP A 167 10.14 -7.65 -0.33
N GLN A 168 10.67 -7.11 0.76
CA GLN A 168 10.06 -7.19 2.09
C GLN A 168 8.63 -6.62 2.15
N TYR A 169 8.29 -5.66 1.28
CA TYR A 169 6.95 -5.08 1.23
C TYR A 169 5.95 -5.95 0.49
N ILE A 170 6.44 -6.83 -0.38
CA ILE A 170 5.63 -7.80 -1.13
C ILE A 170 5.50 -9.09 -0.34
N GLU A 171 6.59 -9.58 0.26
CA GLU A 171 6.62 -10.80 1.07
C GLU A 171 6.01 -10.64 2.46
N GLY A 172 5.81 -9.40 2.93
CA GLY A 172 5.25 -9.10 4.24
C GLY A 172 3.73 -9.32 4.35
N ASP A 173 3.19 -9.04 5.52
CA ASP A 173 1.75 -9.21 5.84
C ASP A 173 0.81 -8.41 4.91
N ASN A 174 1.32 -7.39 4.26
CA ASN A 174 0.57 -6.54 3.33
C ASN A 174 0.65 -7.00 1.87
N GLY A 175 1.57 -7.88 1.54
CA GLY A 175 1.65 -8.67 0.32
C GLY A 175 1.63 -7.90 -1.01
N MET A 176 2.03 -6.61 -1.04
CA MET A 176 1.91 -5.79 -2.25
C MET A 176 2.67 -4.47 -2.14
N LEU A 177 3.21 -4.03 -3.27
CA LEU A 177 3.82 -2.71 -3.45
C LEU A 177 3.12 -2.00 -4.62
N VAL A 178 2.79 -0.71 -4.46
CA VAL A 178 2.14 0.12 -5.50
C VAL A 178 3.13 1.18 -5.98
N ASP A 179 3.23 1.29 -7.29
CA ASP A 179 4.07 2.27 -8.01
C ASP A 179 3.21 3.38 -8.64
#